data_b538dd48bae595c06ef5899cf43660c6
#
_entry.id   b538dd48bae595c06ef5899cf43660c6
#
_cell.length_a   1.000
_cell.length_b   1.000
_cell.length_c   1.000
_cell.angle_alpha   90.00
_cell.angle_beta   90.00
_cell.angle_gamma   90.00
#
_symmetry.space_group_name_H-M   'P 1'
#
loop_
_entity.id
_entity.type
_entity.pdbx_description
1 polymer ?
#
loop_
_entity_poly.entity_id
_entity_poly.type
_entity_poly.pdbx_seq_one_letter_code
_entity_poly.pdbx_strand_id
1 'polypeptide(L)'
;MNFGNKNTRRIIAAVISVILALAMILPLVLSVSAAETDAAATATAASDNDLTAPEGVTLEGVSVAGMNASQIHDKAQSLADQMKQANITLQGREEGQAVTVSAGNLGFQWTNQDICSQLAGYGQEGNLILRYKEKKDLEKNGANYRIGVGFDKDMIKAFLQNNCTAFDKEAVNATLTRSNGKLTVTGGEDGYQVDQDSSADKIYNFLTSEWSGKDISIDLDVKDIKPKGSAEELQQLTSVLGTFTTYYATSNAARKQNIANGCKLISGTTLYPGEEFSVLKHITPFTEENGYALAGSYLGDEVVESFGGGICQVSTTLYNAVIRAELKVTARSNHSMIVGYVDPSSDAAIAESSGMDFRFVNNLPDPVYIEGSADGGQITFNIYGKETRDPGRKVSFESETLETTPSEGTRIKQDASKPVGYVNAVPGHTGYKAQLWKVVTQDGKQVSREIFNKSTYQMTPEIVTVGTAGNVTDELKSAMESGDVSAIKTAAANAKNGTSAAASADAAAAAQKAAQDAYAAALAQGMDTNSAMQAAQSAAQQAVSNLQSGAQSSDSQAAQSSQQNSQPQAGVQSAAQQTDGQSQDADASSAQNAGTPAGQDGAAAAGAQ
;
A
#
# COMPACT_ATOMS: atom_id res chain seq x y z
N MET A 1 14.91 34.20 13.82
CA MET A 1 15.58 32.98 13.30
C MET A 1 17.05 33.04 13.67
N ASN A 2 17.46 32.26 14.66
CA ASN A 2 18.79 32.36 15.28
C ASN A 2 19.58 31.12 14.86
N PHE A 3 20.43 31.24 13.84
CA PHE A 3 21.35 30.17 13.40
C PHE A 3 22.64 30.26 14.23
N GLY A 4 22.67 29.55 15.33
CA GLY A 4 23.81 29.49 16.22
C GLY A 4 24.28 28.07 16.53
N ASN A 5 24.85 27.36 15.54
CA ASN A 5 25.61 26.17 15.87
C ASN A 5 27.05 26.34 15.41
N LYS A 6 27.99 26.41 16.40
CA LYS A 6 29.43 26.61 16.17
C LYS A 6 30.07 25.55 15.26
N ASN A 7 29.47 24.37 15.15
CA ASN A 7 29.99 23.29 14.28
C ASN A 7 29.68 23.52 12.81
N THR A 8 28.52 24.11 12.47
CA THR A 8 28.18 24.46 11.08
C THR A 8 29.07 25.56 10.52
N ARG A 9 29.49 26.52 11.35
CA ARG A 9 30.44 27.56 10.94
C ARG A 9 31.85 27.03 10.71
N ARG A 10 32.28 25.99 11.42
CA ARG A 10 33.59 25.33 11.22
C ARG A 10 33.65 24.51 9.92
N ILE A 11 32.56 23.86 9.55
CA ILE A 11 32.47 23.09 8.30
C ILE A 11 32.45 24.02 7.08
N ILE A 12 31.72 25.12 7.13
CA ILE A 12 31.67 26.11 6.03
C ILE A 12 33.05 26.80 5.89
N ALA A 13 33.74 27.12 6.97
CA ALA A 13 35.10 27.70 6.91
C ALA A 13 36.13 26.73 6.34
N ALA A 14 36.03 25.39 6.62
CA ALA A 14 36.91 24.38 6.07
C ALA A 14 36.70 24.16 4.56
N VAL A 15 35.46 24.19 4.09
CA VAL A 15 35.13 24.03 2.66
C VAL A 15 35.58 25.27 1.85
N ILE A 16 35.44 26.48 2.38
CA ILE A 16 35.90 27.69 1.73
C ILE A 16 37.44 27.76 1.67
N SER A 17 38.14 27.24 2.69
CA SER A 17 39.61 27.18 2.70
C SER A 17 40.17 26.19 1.67
N VAL A 18 39.49 25.10 1.40
CA VAL A 18 39.88 24.10 0.37
C VAL A 18 39.64 24.65 -1.04
N ILE A 19 38.57 25.39 -1.27
CA ILE A 19 38.28 26.03 -2.58
C ILE A 19 39.26 27.16 -2.88
N LEU A 20 39.69 27.93 -1.88
CA LEU A 20 40.71 29.00 -2.06
C LEU A 20 42.13 28.44 -2.26
N ALA A 21 42.44 27.25 -1.73
CA ALA A 21 43.74 26.58 -1.94
C ALA A 21 43.86 25.97 -3.35
N LEU A 22 42.76 25.51 -3.97
CA LEU A 22 42.75 25.02 -5.35
C LEU A 22 42.78 26.15 -6.41
N ALA A 23 42.39 27.35 -6.06
CA ALA A 23 42.41 28.49 -6.98
C ALA A 23 43.77 29.19 -7.10
N MET A 24 44.79 28.82 -6.31
CA MET A 24 46.12 29.42 -6.34
C MET A 24 47.22 28.57 -7.01
N ILE A 25 46.88 27.43 -7.60
CA ILE A 25 47.84 26.54 -8.27
C ILE A 25 47.78 26.61 -9.80
N LEU A 26 47.02 27.51 -10.35
CA LEU A 26 47.02 27.76 -11.79
C LEU A 26 47.05 29.29 -12.02
N PRO A 27 48.18 29.98 -12.18
CA PRO A 27 48.95 30.04 -13.41
C PRO A 27 50.47 30.30 -13.16
N LEU A 28 51.32 29.37 -13.39
CA LEU A 28 52.74 29.64 -13.55
C LEU A 28 53.40 28.70 -14.55
N VAL A 29 52.86 28.64 -15.74
CA VAL A 29 53.61 28.16 -16.92
C VAL A 29 53.15 29.00 -18.12
N LEU A 30 53.67 30.18 -18.22
CA LEU A 30 53.76 30.94 -19.49
C LEU A 30 54.68 32.12 -19.27
N SER A 31 55.80 32.08 -19.96
CA SER A 31 56.77 33.13 -20.25
C SER A 31 58.17 32.86 -19.72
N VAL A 32 58.94 32.11 -20.48
CA VAL A 32 60.32 32.51 -20.79
C VAL A 32 60.48 32.31 -22.30
N SER A 33 60.33 33.39 -23.04
CA SER A 33 60.87 33.56 -24.36
C SER A 33 62.02 34.54 -24.23
N ALA A 34 63.20 34.18 -24.64
CA ALA A 34 64.12 34.99 -25.42
C ALA A 34 65.52 34.32 -25.43
N ALA A 35 65.84 33.86 -26.57
CA ALA A 35 67.02 34.15 -27.35
C ALA A 35 68.37 34.09 -26.62
N GLU A 36 69.14 33.08 -27.00
CA GLU A 36 70.52 33.37 -27.45
C GLU A 36 70.98 32.33 -28.49
N THR A 37 71.48 32.88 -29.56
CA THR A 37 72.13 32.26 -30.70
C THR A 37 73.48 31.65 -30.30
N ASP A 38 73.83 30.47 -30.75
CA ASP A 38 74.75 30.23 -31.83
C ASP A 38 75.27 28.79 -31.89
N ALA A 39 75.49 28.42 -33.14
CA ALA A 39 76.46 27.46 -33.62
C ALA A 39 76.14 25.94 -33.60
N ALA A 40 75.60 25.57 -34.75
CA ALA A 40 76.09 24.50 -35.62
C ALA A 40 76.30 23.09 -35.04
N ALA A 41 75.31 22.27 -35.23
CA ALA A 41 75.49 20.97 -35.85
C ALA A 41 74.21 20.62 -36.63
N THR A 42 74.22 20.78 -37.90
CA THR A 42 73.20 20.26 -38.84
C THR A 42 73.25 18.72 -38.79
N ALA A 43 72.52 18.19 -37.82
CA ALA A 43 71.91 16.88 -37.97
C ALA A 43 70.53 17.16 -38.56
N THR A 44 70.38 16.95 -39.86
CA THR A 44 69.07 16.83 -40.50
C THR A 44 68.28 15.84 -39.68
N ALA A 45 67.34 16.36 -38.86
CA ALA A 45 66.26 15.56 -38.34
C ALA A 45 65.51 15.04 -39.59
N ALA A 46 65.66 13.75 -39.88
CA ALA A 46 64.80 13.08 -40.84
C ALA A 46 63.38 13.38 -40.41
N SER A 47 62.54 13.82 -41.29
CA SER A 47 61.13 14.05 -41.00
C SER A 47 60.58 12.69 -40.51
N ASP A 48 59.70 12.68 -39.52
CA ASP A 48 59.07 11.44 -38.99
C ASP A 48 58.49 10.52 -40.12
N ASN A 49 58.34 11.02 -41.33
CA ASN A 49 57.88 10.31 -42.51
C ASN A 49 58.98 9.48 -43.22
N ASP A 50 60.25 9.68 -42.89
CA ASP A 50 61.33 9.01 -43.59
C ASP A 50 61.78 7.69 -42.90
N LEU A 51 61.41 7.51 -41.62
CA LEU A 51 61.73 6.30 -40.86
C LEU A 51 60.68 5.23 -41.15
N THR A 52 61.14 4.00 -41.36
CA THR A 52 60.25 2.83 -41.54
C THR A 52 60.62 1.70 -40.60
N ALA A 53 59.62 0.99 -40.09
CA ALA A 53 59.83 -0.14 -39.17
C ALA A 53 60.66 -1.25 -39.84
N PRO A 54 61.66 -1.79 -39.15
CA PRO A 54 62.49 -2.89 -39.69
C PRO A 54 61.73 -4.23 -39.71
N GLU A 55 62.30 -5.19 -40.47
CA GLU A 55 61.80 -6.57 -40.48
C GLU A 55 61.84 -7.16 -39.05
N GLY A 56 60.81 -7.95 -38.67
CA GLY A 56 60.67 -8.57 -37.36
C GLY A 56 59.90 -7.75 -36.36
N VAL A 57 59.51 -6.50 -36.68
CA VAL A 57 58.61 -5.70 -35.86
C VAL A 57 57.14 -6.00 -36.21
N THR A 58 56.36 -6.31 -35.20
CA THR A 58 54.93 -6.61 -35.32
C THR A 58 54.11 -5.80 -34.32
N LEU A 59 52.88 -5.48 -34.69
CA LEU A 59 51.86 -4.86 -33.82
C LEU A 59 50.66 -5.82 -33.76
N GLU A 60 50.28 -6.26 -32.56
CA GLU A 60 49.29 -7.30 -32.31
C GLU A 60 49.53 -8.57 -33.15
N GLY A 61 50.81 -8.94 -33.36
CA GLY A 61 51.23 -10.07 -34.19
C GLY A 61 51.16 -9.82 -35.70
N VAL A 62 50.75 -8.64 -36.17
CA VAL A 62 50.70 -8.24 -37.57
C VAL A 62 51.99 -7.49 -37.94
N SER A 63 52.71 -7.95 -38.99
CA SER A 63 53.93 -7.27 -39.45
C SER A 63 53.66 -5.83 -39.88
N VAL A 64 54.52 -4.94 -39.41
CA VAL A 64 54.55 -3.51 -39.81
C VAL A 64 55.86 -3.15 -40.51
N ALA A 65 56.65 -4.16 -40.91
CA ALA A 65 57.89 -3.98 -41.62
C ALA A 65 57.76 -3.12 -42.87
N GLY A 66 58.65 -2.15 -43.05
CA GLY A 66 58.64 -1.20 -44.16
C GLY A 66 57.59 -0.11 -44.11
N MET A 67 56.78 -0.05 -43.07
CA MET A 67 55.75 1.00 -42.86
C MET A 67 56.34 2.20 -42.14
N ASN A 68 56.03 3.41 -42.53
CA ASN A 68 56.30 4.62 -41.80
C ASN A 68 55.29 4.85 -40.65
N ALA A 69 55.49 5.84 -39.80
CA ALA A 69 54.64 6.14 -38.64
C ALA A 69 53.16 6.34 -39.03
N SER A 70 52.87 7.04 -40.13
CA SER A 70 51.49 7.24 -40.63
C SER A 70 50.83 5.95 -41.06
N GLN A 71 51.54 5.09 -41.80
CA GLN A 71 51.05 3.80 -42.28
C GLN A 71 50.83 2.82 -41.08
N ILE A 72 51.71 2.87 -40.07
CA ILE A 72 51.55 2.13 -38.81
C ILE A 72 50.33 2.62 -38.07
N HIS A 73 50.11 3.96 -38.02
CA HIS A 73 48.93 4.54 -37.37
C HIS A 73 47.62 4.09 -38.02
N ASP A 74 47.54 4.12 -39.36
CA ASP A 74 46.35 3.64 -40.08
C ASP A 74 46.09 2.14 -39.79
N LYS A 75 47.15 1.34 -39.75
CA LYS A 75 47.07 -0.08 -39.42
C LYS A 75 46.64 -0.31 -37.97
N ALA A 76 47.22 0.46 -37.03
CA ALA A 76 46.87 0.42 -35.59
C ALA A 76 45.42 0.88 -35.38
N GLN A 77 44.97 1.94 -36.06
CA GLN A 77 43.59 2.39 -36.00
C GLN A 77 42.63 1.29 -36.49
N SER A 78 42.95 0.62 -37.60
CA SER A 78 42.12 -0.49 -38.10
C SER A 78 42.05 -1.63 -37.06
N LEU A 79 43.16 -1.98 -36.39
CA LEU A 79 43.20 -2.99 -35.35
C LEU A 79 42.41 -2.55 -34.10
N ALA A 80 42.56 -1.28 -33.69
CA ALA A 80 41.80 -0.70 -32.55
C ALA A 80 40.29 -0.67 -32.84
N ASP A 81 39.90 -0.37 -34.10
CA ASP A 81 38.48 -0.41 -34.49
C ASP A 81 37.92 -1.83 -34.48
N GLN A 82 38.72 -2.84 -34.81
CA GLN A 82 38.34 -4.25 -34.64
C GLN A 82 38.19 -4.63 -33.19
N MET A 83 39.16 -4.23 -32.34
CA MET A 83 39.07 -4.44 -30.87
C MET A 83 37.83 -3.76 -30.26
N LYS A 84 37.51 -2.56 -30.72
CA LYS A 84 36.32 -1.82 -30.29
C LYS A 84 35.02 -2.57 -30.61
N GLN A 85 34.98 -3.38 -31.67
CA GLN A 85 33.82 -4.17 -32.06
C GLN A 85 33.77 -5.54 -31.35
N ALA A 86 34.82 -5.96 -30.67
CA ALA A 86 34.87 -7.25 -30.00
C ALA A 86 33.76 -7.36 -28.95
N ASN A 87 33.18 -8.55 -28.83
CA ASN A 87 32.09 -8.85 -27.94
C ASN A 87 32.59 -9.27 -26.55
N ILE A 88 32.10 -8.59 -25.54
CA ILE A 88 32.33 -8.93 -24.15
C ILE A 88 31.00 -9.48 -23.60
N THR A 89 30.98 -10.77 -23.29
CA THR A 89 29.82 -11.44 -22.73
C THR A 89 29.96 -11.49 -21.22
N LEU A 90 29.02 -10.85 -20.51
CA LEU A 90 28.95 -10.86 -19.05
C LEU A 90 27.98 -11.96 -18.64
N GLN A 91 28.47 -12.89 -17.80
CA GLN A 91 27.71 -14.06 -17.35
C GLN A 91 27.22 -13.86 -15.92
N GLY A 92 25.93 -14.11 -15.70
CA GLY A 92 25.35 -14.17 -14.36
C GLY A 92 25.66 -15.50 -13.68
N ARG A 93 25.01 -15.74 -12.53
CA ARG A 93 25.22 -16.94 -11.71
C ARG A 93 24.56 -18.19 -12.28
N GLU A 94 23.38 -18.03 -12.91
CA GLU A 94 22.58 -19.15 -13.41
C GLU A 94 22.79 -19.35 -14.91
N GLU A 95 22.64 -20.59 -15.36
CA GLU A 95 22.73 -20.93 -16.76
C GLU A 95 21.72 -20.12 -17.60
N GLY A 96 22.20 -19.50 -18.68
CA GLY A 96 21.39 -18.64 -19.54
C GLY A 96 21.33 -17.15 -19.12
N GLN A 97 21.85 -16.79 -17.98
CA GLN A 97 22.03 -15.39 -17.59
C GLN A 97 23.28 -14.82 -18.28
N ALA A 98 23.13 -14.28 -19.44
CA ALA A 98 24.23 -13.66 -20.18
C ALA A 98 23.77 -12.42 -20.92
N VAL A 99 24.62 -11.40 -20.96
CA VAL A 99 24.42 -10.20 -21.78
C VAL A 99 25.72 -9.88 -22.50
N THR A 100 25.63 -9.57 -23.78
CA THR A 100 26.78 -9.25 -24.61
C THR A 100 26.80 -7.77 -24.96
N VAL A 101 27.99 -7.18 -24.87
CA VAL A 101 28.23 -5.76 -25.15
C VAL A 101 29.53 -5.63 -25.95
N SER A 102 29.60 -4.65 -26.88
CA SER A 102 30.86 -4.36 -27.56
C SER A 102 31.84 -3.63 -26.63
N ALA A 103 33.12 -3.85 -26.79
CA ALA A 103 34.16 -3.13 -26.04
C ALA A 103 34.01 -1.59 -26.17
N GLY A 104 33.56 -1.11 -27.33
CA GLY A 104 33.29 0.30 -27.53
C GLY A 104 32.23 0.89 -26.61
N ASN A 105 31.18 0.11 -26.31
CA ASN A 105 30.13 0.53 -25.39
C ASN A 105 30.53 0.48 -23.90
N LEU A 106 31.69 -0.12 -23.59
CA LEU A 106 32.32 -0.07 -22.27
C LEU A 106 33.44 0.99 -22.18
N GLY A 107 33.50 1.91 -23.18
CA GLY A 107 34.41 3.04 -23.16
C GLY A 107 35.83 2.70 -23.63
N PHE A 108 35.97 1.72 -24.55
CA PHE A 108 37.28 1.40 -25.16
C PHE A 108 37.96 2.63 -25.74
N GLN A 109 39.26 2.80 -25.41
CA GLN A 109 40.14 3.85 -25.90
C GLN A 109 41.50 3.26 -26.27
N TRP A 110 42.09 3.71 -27.37
CA TRP A 110 43.48 3.44 -27.70
C TRP A 110 44.38 4.47 -27.01
N THR A 111 45.22 4.02 -26.07
CA THR A 111 45.93 4.91 -25.12
C THR A 111 47.39 5.22 -25.50
N ASN A 112 48.07 4.36 -26.27
CA ASN A 112 49.50 4.48 -26.63
C ASN A 112 49.69 4.84 -28.11
N GLN A 113 49.12 5.93 -28.60
CA GLN A 113 49.23 6.34 -30.00
C GLN A 113 50.64 6.67 -30.44
N ASP A 114 51.52 7.06 -29.54
CA ASP A 114 52.96 7.29 -29.70
C ASP A 114 53.74 6.05 -30.14
N ILE A 115 53.18 4.86 -29.96
CA ILE A 115 53.80 3.59 -30.37
C ILE A 115 54.07 3.58 -31.89
N CYS A 116 53.29 4.28 -32.70
CA CYS A 116 53.48 4.30 -34.15
C CYS A 116 54.83 4.90 -34.56
N SER A 117 55.21 6.03 -33.94
CA SER A 117 56.53 6.66 -34.13
C SER A 117 57.66 5.78 -33.57
N GLN A 118 57.42 5.18 -32.39
CA GLN A 118 58.41 4.26 -31.78
C GLN A 118 58.72 3.05 -32.67
N LEU A 119 57.70 2.45 -33.28
CA LEU A 119 57.84 1.30 -34.15
C LEU A 119 58.56 1.66 -35.47
N ALA A 120 58.23 2.83 -36.09
CA ALA A 120 58.89 3.32 -37.29
C ALA A 120 60.37 3.64 -37.03
N GLY A 121 60.71 4.19 -35.85
CA GLY A 121 62.07 4.50 -35.44
C GLY A 121 62.86 3.37 -34.81
N TYR A 122 62.31 2.18 -34.66
CA TYR A 122 62.91 1.09 -33.92
C TYR A 122 64.28 0.68 -34.50
N GLY A 123 65.32 0.65 -33.66
CA GLY A 123 66.68 0.32 -34.06
C GLY A 123 67.36 1.40 -34.94
N GLN A 124 66.69 2.55 -35.17
CA GLN A 124 67.22 3.63 -36.03
C GLN A 124 67.56 4.90 -35.21
N GLU A 125 67.04 5.01 -34.03
CA GLU A 125 67.26 6.15 -33.12
C GLU A 125 68.31 5.86 -32.05
N GLY A 126 68.87 6.90 -31.44
CA GLY A 126 69.89 6.80 -30.40
C GLY A 126 71.31 6.59 -30.92
N ASN A 127 72.23 6.17 -30.02
CA ASN A 127 73.62 5.98 -30.37
C ASN A 127 73.84 4.66 -31.10
N LEU A 128 74.99 4.52 -31.78
CA LEU A 128 75.31 3.33 -32.58
C LEU A 128 75.28 2.01 -31.81
N ILE A 129 75.63 2.03 -30.50
CA ILE A 129 75.63 0.82 -29.67
C ILE A 129 74.20 0.38 -29.39
N LEU A 130 73.28 1.32 -29.09
CA LEU A 130 71.88 1.06 -28.86
C LEU A 130 71.23 0.49 -30.12
N ARG A 131 71.40 1.16 -31.27
CA ARG A 131 70.87 0.71 -32.56
C ARG A 131 71.38 -0.67 -32.95
N TYR A 132 72.66 -0.98 -32.73
CA TYR A 132 73.21 -2.28 -33.00
C TYR A 132 72.60 -3.34 -32.06
N LYS A 133 72.44 -3.05 -30.79
CA LYS A 133 71.84 -3.96 -29.82
C LYS A 133 70.38 -4.24 -30.20
N GLU A 134 69.59 -3.22 -30.41
CA GLU A 134 68.19 -3.37 -30.81
C GLU A 134 68.01 -4.17 -32.10
N LYS A 135 68.86 -3.93 -33.11
CA LYS A 135 68.88 -4.72 -34.35
C LYS A 135 69.20 -6.19 -34.09
N LYS A 136 70.17 -6.49 -33.24
CA LYS A 136 70.54 -7.88 -32.91
C LYS A 136 69.47 -8.58 -32.08
N ASP A 137 68.82 -7.85 -31.14
CA ASP A 137 67.73 -8.38 -30.37
C ASP A 137 66.50 -8.67 -31.27
N LEU A 138 66.22 -7.79 -32.24
CA LEU A 138 65.16 -7.98 -33.21
C LEU A 138 65.38 -9.19 -34.12
N GLU A 139 66.61 -9.36 -34.68
CA GLU A 139 67.00 -10.50 -35.51
C GLU A 139 66.82 -11.83 -34.76
N LYS A 140 67.05 -11.87 -33.46
CA LYS A 140 66.99 -13.05 -32.64
C LYS A 140 65.63 -13.40 -32.10
N ASN A 141 64.89 -12.38 -31.65
CA ASN A 141 63.68 -12.57 -30.84
C ASN A 141 62.42 -12.04 -31.51
N GLY A 142 62.53 -11.21 -32.57
CA GLY A 142 61.44 -10.38 -33.04
C GLY A 142 61.05 -9.34 -32.01
N ALA A 143 60.15 -8.43 -32.36
CA ALA A 143 59.57 -7.46 -31.43
C ALA A 143 58.06 -7.32 -31.70
N ASN A 144 57.27 -7.87 -30.80
CA ASN A 144 55.80 -7.76 -30.91
C ASN A 144 55.28 -6.73 -29.89
N TYR A 145 54.68 -5.71 -30.36
CA TYR A 145 54.07 -4.64 -29.59
C TYR A 145 52.57 -4.77 -29.55
N ARG A 146 51.97 -4.20 -28.51
CA ARG A 146 50.53 -4.25 -28.35
C ARG A 146 49.92 -2.85 -28.36
N ILE A 147 48.72 -2.77 -28.85
CA ILE A 147 47.87 -1.57 -28.69
C ILE A 147 47.55 -1.41 -27.22
N GLY A 148 47.88 -0.25 -26.68
CA GLY A 148 47.50 0.11 -25.32
C GLY A 148 46.00 0.34 -25.25
N VAL A 149 45.32 -0.36 -24.38
CA VAL A 149 43.87 -0.24 -24.22
C VAL A 149 43.52 0.45 -22.91
N GLY A 150 42.51 1.32 -22.97
CA GLY A 150 41.86 1.93 -21.81
C GLY A 150 40.36 1.70 -21.87
N PHE A 151 39.73 1.74 -20.74
CA PHE A 151 38.28 1.59 -20.60
C PHE A 151 37.74 2.63 -19.62
N ASP A 152 36.43 2.94 -19.70
CA ASP A 152 35.76 3.83 -18.78
C ASP A 152 34.98 3.00 -17.73
N LYS A 153 35.45 3.09 -16.48
CA LYS A 153 34.85 2.33 -15.38
C LYS A 153 33.43 2.78 -15.06
N ASP A 154 33.11 4.06 -15.26
CA ASP A 154 31.75 4.58 -15.02
C ASP A 154 30.78 4.06 -16.11
N MET A 155 31.25 3.95 -17.35
CA MET A 155 30.48 3.32 -18.43
C MET A 155 30.25 1.83 -18.15
N ILE A 156 31.23 1.11 -17.63
CA ILE A 156 31.08 -0.30 -17.21
C ILE A 156 30.02 -0.40 -16.11
N LYS A 157 30.10 0.44 -15.05
CA LYS A 157 29.11 0.46 -13.98
C LYS A 157 27.69 0.78 -14.48
N ALA A 158 27.56 1.80 -15.35
CA ALA A 158 26.29 2.15 -15.94
C ALA A 158 25.71 1.02 -16.78
N PHE A 159 26.56 0.29 -17.52
CA PHE A 159 26.13 -0.87 -18.28
C PHE A 159 25.60 -1.98 -17.35
N LEU A 160 26.33 -2.32 -16.28
CA LEU A 160 25.91 -3.33 -15.30
C LEU A 160 24.57 -2.96 -14.66
N GLN A 161 24.42 -1.70 -14.24
CA GLN A 161 23.19 -1.20 -13.61
C GLN A 161 21.98 -1.31 -14.54
N ASN A 162 22.14 -1.02 -15.81
CA ASN A 162 21.03 -0.99 -16.75
C ASN A 162 20.68 -2.37 -17.34
N ASN A 163 21.62 -3.33 -17.36
CA ASN A 163 21.45 -4.57 -18.11
C ASN A 163 21.61 -5.84 -17.28
N CYS A 164 22.23 -5.78 -16.09
CA CYS A 164 22.52 -6.97 -15.28
C CYS A 164 21.66 -7.09 -14.02
N THR A 165 20.84 -6.09 -13.66
CA THR A 165 19.88 -6.19 -12.57
C THR A 165 18.79 -7.24 -12.81
N ALA A 166 18.55 -7.59 -14.08
CA ALA A 166 17.64 -8.70 -14.42
C ALA A 166 18.19 -10.09 -14.00
N PHE A 167 19.46 -10.18 -13.62
CA PHE A 167 20.06 -11.40 -13.10
C PHE A 167 19.89 -11.56 -11.59
N ASP A 168 19.42 -10.52 -10.91
CA ASP A 168 19.18 -10.56 -9.48
C ASP A 168 18.02 -11.51 -9.15
N LYS A 169 18.16 -12.27 -8.09
CA LYS A 169 17.12 -13.14 -7.54
C LYS A 169 16.80 -12.66 -6.12
N GLU A 170 15.56 -12.25 -5.89
CA GLU A 170 15.12 -11.89 -4.55
C GLU A 170 15.12 -13.10 -3.62
N ALA A 171 15.52 -12.87 -2.35
CA ALA A 171 15.39 -13.89 -1.32
C ALA A 171 13.90 -14.09 -0.96
N VAL A 172 13.46 -15.32 -0.85
CA VAL A 172 12.13 -15.66 -0.36
C VAL A 172 12.20 -15.89 1.14
N ASN A 173 11.51 -15.05 1.92
CA ASN A 173 11.47 -15.20 3.37
C ASN A 173 10.75 -16.50 3.77
N ALA A 174 11.22 -17.13 4.83
CA ALA A 174 10.49 -18.24 5.42
C ALA A 174 9.12 -17.75 5.90
N THR A 175 8.09 -18.56 5.68
CA THR A 175 6.73 -18.30 6.13
C THR A 175 6.40 -19.15 7.35
N LEU A 176 5.73 -18.53 8.32
CA LEU A 176 5.22 -19.19 9.49
C LEU A 176 3.70 -19.30 9.39
N THR A 177 3.19 -20.49 9.52
CA THR A 177 1.76 -20.74 9.67
C THR A 177 1.50 -21.47 10.97
N ARG A 178 0.37 -21.14 11.62
CA ARG A 178 -0.08 -21.84 12.82
C ARG A 178 -1.45 -22.44 12.58
N SER A 179 -1.54 -23.76 12.71
CA SER A 179 -2.80 -24.50 12.56
C SER A 179 -2.91 -25.51 13.68
N ASN A 180 -4.06 -25.54 14.34
CA ASN A 180 -4.35 -26.43 15.47
C ASN A 180 -3.27 -26.39 16.58
N GLY A 181 -2.78 -25.19 16.88
CA GLY A 181 -1.74 -24.99 17.90
C GLY A 181 -0.32 -25.37 17.46
N LYS A 182 -0.14 -25.94 16.27
CA LYS A 182 1.17 -26.34 15.74
C LYS A 182 1.72 -25.29 14.80
N LEU A 183 2.97 -24.85 15.06
CA LEU A 183 3.75 -24.00 14.15
C LEU A 183 4.29 -24.86 13.02
N THR A 184 4.12 -24.40 11.80
CA THR A 184 4.73 -24.97 10.60
C THR A 184 5.52 -23.87 9.90
N VAL A 185 6.82 -24.06 9.77
CA VAL A 185 7.70 -23.17 9.03
C VAL A 185 7.91 -23.77 7.65
N THR A 186 7.60 -23.01 6.61
CA THR A 186 7.98 -23.34 5.24
C THR A 186 9.25 -22.54 4.94
N GLY A 187 10.32 -23.23 4.53
CA GLY A 187 11.65 -22.67 4.35
C GLY A 187 11.65 -21.52 3.35
N GLY A 188 12.51 -20.52 3.60
CA GLY A 188 12.85 -19.49 2.65
C GLY A 188 13.91 -19.97 1.67
N GLU A 189 14.11 -19.23 0.60
CA GLU A 189 15.16 -19.45 -0.38
C GLU A 189 16.14 -18.28 -0.35
N ASP A 190 17.43 -18.59 -0.44
CA ASP A 190 18.45 -17.56 -0.62
C ASP A 190 18.25 -16.85 -1.96
N GLY A 191 18.37 -15.54 -1.93
CA GLY A 191 18.50 -14.70 -3.11
C GLY A 191 19.97 -14.39 -3.41
N TYR A 192 20.21 -13.69 -4.48
CA TYR A 192 21.51 -13.11 -4.82
C TYR A 192 21.32 -11.85 -5.66
N GLN A 193 22.32 -10.99 -5.63
CA GLN A 193 22.36 -9.76 -6.39
C GLN A 193 23.73 -9.61 -7.04
N VAL A 194 23.79 -9.11 -8.26
CA VAL A 194 25.05 -8.76 -8.92
C VAL A 194 25.76 -7.68 -8.10
N ASP A 195 26.98 -7.97 -7.68
CA ASP A 195 27.87 -6.99 -7.06
C ASP A 195 28.43 -6.08 -8.14
N GLN A 196 27.73 -4.98 -8.41
CA GLN A 196 28.06 -4.05 -9.49
C GLN A 196 29.45 -3.42 -9.32
N ASP A 197 29.86 -3.11 -8.08
CA ASP A 197 31.16 -2.51 -7.80
C ASP A 197 32.29 -3.52 -8.01
N SER A 198 32.18 -4.71 -7.42
CA SER A 198 33.18 -5.77 -7.59
C SER A 198 33.27 -6.23 -9.06
N SER A 199 32.13 -6.43 -9.72
CA SER A 199 32.08 -6.81 -11.12
C SER A 199 32.69 -5.74 -12.04
N ALA A 200 32.43 -4.46 -11.78
CA ALA A 200 33.02 -3.36 -12.55
C ALA A 200 34.54 -3.30 -12.38
N ASP A 201 35.03 -3.50 -11.16
CA ASP A 201 36.47 -3.56 -10.88
C ASP A 201 37.14 -4.74 -11.58
N LYS A 202 36.52 -5.90 -11.50
CA LYS A 202 37.00 -7.11 -12.17
C LYS A 202 37.05 -6.95 -13.69
N ILE A 203 35.97 -6.46 -14.30
CA ILE A 203 35.89 -6.22 -15.74
C ILE A 203 36.94 -5.18 -16.17
N TYR A 204 37.00 -4.05 -15.49
CA TYR A 204 37.95 -2.98 -15.78
C TYR A 204 39.41 -3.48 -15.70
N ASN A 205 39.78 -4.15 -14.61
CA ASN A 205 41.15 -4.66 -14.42
C ASN A 205 41.50 -5.70 -15.48
N PHE A 206 40.61 -6.63 -15.78
CA PHE A 206 40.83 -7.63 -16.81
C PHE A 206 41.00 -7.00 -18.21
N LEU A 207 40.09 -6.10 -18.58
CA LEU A 207 40.12 -5.47 -19.89
C LEU A 207 41.33 -4.56 -20.11
N THR A 208 41.86 -3.93 -19.07
CA THR A 208 43.02 -3.03 -19.18
C THR A 208 44.35 -3.76 -19.09
N SER A 209 44.42 -4.93 -18.47
CA SER A 209 45.72 -5.61 -18.20
C SER A 209 45.90 -6.94 -18.94
N GLU A 210 44.83 -7.70 -19.18
CA GLU A 210 44.94 -9.10 -19.67
C GLU A 210 44.25 -9.31 -21.03
N TRP A 211 43.33 -8.46 -21.39
CA TRP A 211 42.49 -8.64 -22.60
C TRP A 211 43.32 -8.57 -23.88
N SER A 212 43.04 -9.50 -24.81
CA SER A 212 43.73 -9.62 -26.09
C SER A 212 43.03 -8.95 -27.27
N GLY A 213 41.99 -8.15 -27.05
CA GLY A 213 41.22 -7.49 -28.10
C GLY A 213 40.23 -8.39 -28.83
N LYS A 214 39.94 -9.58 -28.33
CA LYS A 214 39.01 -10.55 -28.92
C LYS A 214 37.79 -10.76 -28.06
N ASP A 215 36.77 -11.40 -28.62
CA ASP A 215 35.59 -11.84 -27.91
C ASP A 215 35.97 -12.62 -26.65
N ILE A 216 35.29 -12.31 -25.54
CA ILE A 216 35.59 -12.89 -24.23
C ILE A 216 34.31 -13.02 -23.40
N SER A 217 34.30 -13.98 -22.49
CA SER A 217 33.25 -14.12 -21.48
C SER A 217 33.84 -13.87 -20.09
N ILE A 218 33.13 -13.09 -19.27
CA ILE A 218 33.53 -12.71 -17.90
C ILE A 218 32.36 -13.01 -16.96
N ASP A 219 32.60 -13.81 -15.93
CA ASP A 219 31.61 -14.09 -14.89
C ASP A 219 31.49 -12.87 -13.96
N LEU A 220 30.25 -12.46 -13.69
CA LEU A 220 29.96 -11.40 -12.74
C LEU A 220 30.08 -11.89 -11.30
N ASP A 221 30.53 -11.02 -10.43
CA ASP A 221 30.54 -11.27 -9.01
C ASP A 221 29.14 -11.04 -8.44
N VAL A 222 28.69 -11.90 -7.54
CA VAL A 222 27.37 -11.83 -6.91
C VAL A 222 27.49 -11.84 -5.39
N LYS A 223 26.56 -11.15 -4.73
CA LYS A 223 26.36 -11.16 -3.29
C LYS A 223 25.14 -12.02 -2.96
N ASP A 224 25.32 -13.00 -2.08
CA ASP A 224 24.18 -13.76 -1.55
C ASP A 224 23.33 -12.88 -0.64
N ILE A 225 22.02 -12.91 -0.87
CA ILE A 225 21.01 -12.25 -0.05
C ILE A 225 20.31 -13.32 0.77
N LYS A 226 20.49 -13.28 2.08
CA LYS A 226 19.81 -14.21 2.96
C LYS A 226 18.37 -13.77 3.19
N PRO A 227 17.40 -14.71 3.24
CA PRO A 227 16.05 -14.39 3.64
C PRO A 227 16.02 -13.85 5.07
N LYS A 228 15.07 -12.98 5.37
CA LYS A 228 14.83 -12.53 6.74
C LYS A 228 14.22 -13.70 7.52
N GLY A 229 14.81 -14.04 8.65
CA GLY A 229 14.39 -15.14 9.50
C GLY A 229 14.80 -16.51 8.95
N SER A 230 15.52 -17.27 9.73
CA SER A 230 15.77 -18.66 9.43
C SER A 230 14.61 -19.55 9.93
N ALA A 231 14.54 -20.78 9.43
CA ALA A 231 13.57 -21.74 9.93
C ALA A 231 13.75 -21.99 11.44
N GLU A 232 14.97 -21.99 11.92
CA GLU A 232 15.33 -22.13 13.33
C GLU A 232 14.85 -20.97 14.18
N GLU A 233 14.97 -19.73 13.70
CA GLU A 233 14.47 -18.54 14.40
C GLU A 233 12.95 -18.56 14.49
N LEU A 234 12.26 -18.85 13.38
CA LEU A 234 10.79 -18.90 13.35
C LEU A 234 10.22 -20.03 14.20
N GLN A 235 10.90 -21.16 14.33
CA GLN A 235 10.50 -22.26 15.24
C GLN A 235 10.55 -21.88 16.72
N GLN A 236 11.29 -20.83 17.09
CA GLN A 236 11.37 -20.34 18.47
C GLN A 236 10.20 -19.42 18.87
N LEU A 237 9.32 -19.03 17.93
CA LEU A 237 8.18 -18.15 18.19
C LEU A 237 7.02 -18.89 18.89
N THR A 238 7.29 -19.58 19.98
CA THR A 238 6.33 -20.47 20.66
C THR A 238 5.57 -19.81 21.81
N SER A 239 6.06 -18.69 22.32
CA SER A 239 5.50 -18.01 23.49
C SER A 239 4.52 -16.92 23.07
N VAL A 240 3.38 -16.81 23.80
CA VAL A 240 2.46 -15.68 23.65
C VAL A 240 3.01 -14.49 24.45
N LEU A 241 3.58 -13.51 23.78
CA LEU A 241 4.13 -12.31 24.39
C LEU A 241 3.03 -11.32 24.81
N GLY A 242 1.92 -11.31 24.08
CA GLY A 242 0.76 -10.48 24.38
C GLY A 242 -0.50 -11.03 23.73
N THR A 243 -1.61 -10.94 24.45
CA THR A 243 -2.93 -11.39 23.95
C THR A 243 -4.01 -10.44 24.43
N PHE A 244 -5.05 -10.29 23.61
CA PHE A 244 -6.24 -9.52 23.98
C PHE A 244 -7.45 -9.98 23.17
N THR A 245 -8.63 -9.93 23.81
CA THR A 245 -9.92 -10.33 23.23
C THR A 245 -10.94 -9.22 23.43
N THR A 246 -11.75 -8.95 22.41
CA THR A 246 -12.98 -8.15 22.54
C THR A 246 -14.18 -8.89 21.96
N TYR A 247 -15.40 -8.47 22.38
CA TYR A 247 -16.64 -9.18 22.07
C TYR A 247 -17.51 -8.37 21.13
N TYR A 248 -18.12 -9.04 20.13
CA TYR A 248 -19.04 -8.46 19.14
C TYR A 248 -20.26 -9.34 18.85
N ALA A 249 -20.64 -10.21 19.80
CA ALA A 249 -21.71 -11.20 19.64
C ALA A 249 -23.04 -10.56 19.22
N THR A 250 -23.38 -9.37 19.75
CA THR A 250 -24.61 -8.62 19.47
C THR A 250 -24.60 -7.86 18.14
N SER A 251 -23.48 -7.86 17.40
CA SER A 251 -23.38 -7.17 16.11
C SER A 251 -24.19 -7.88 15.03
N ASN A 252 -24.67 -7.10 14.04
CA ASN A 252 -25.32 -7.64 12.85
C ASN A 252 -24.34 -8.44 11.96
N ALA A 253 -24.86 -9.16 10.98
CA ALA A 253 -24.08 -10.04 10.10
C ALA A 253 -22.97 -9.28 9.33
N ALA A 254 -23.30 -8.10 8.77
CA ALA A 254 -22.36 -7.29 8.01
C ALA A 254 -21.16 -6.84 8.86
N ARG A 255 -21.41 -6.35 10.09
CA ARG A 255 -20.34 -5.96 11.01
C ARG A 255 -19.49 -7.16 11.45
N LYS A 256 -20.11 -8.32 11.67
CA LYS A 256 -19.39 -9.58 11.97
C LYS A 256 -18.49 -10.00 10.81
N GLN A 257 -18.97 -9.90 9.58
CA GLN A 257 -18.19 -10.15 8.37
C GLN A 257 -16.97 -9.23 8.27
N ASN A 258 -17.15 -7.93 8.47
CA ASN A 258 -16.06 -6.96 8.42
C ASN A 258 -14.96 -7.23 9.47
N ILE A 259 -15.37 -7.56 10.71
CA ILE A 259 -14.42 -7.89 11.79
C ILE A 259 -13.64 -9.17 11.44
N ALA A 260 -14.33 -10.21 10.96
CA ALA A 260 -13.70 -11.47 10.57
C ALA A 260 -12.74 -11.27 9.38
N ASN A 261 -13.13 -10.45 8.38
CA ASN A 261 -12.30 -10.13 7.23
C ASN A 261 -11.03 -9.36 7.63
N GLY A 262 -11.17 -8.28 8.40
CA GLY A 262 -10.02 -7.52 8.89
C GLY A 262 -9.09 -8.35 9.77
N CYS A 263 -9.63 -9.23 10.62
CA CYS A 263 -8.86 -10.17 11.41
C CYS A 263 -8.05 -11.13 10.52
N LYS A 264 -8.68 -11.69 9.50
CA LYS A 264 -8.07 -12.60 8.54
C LYS A 264 -6.92 -11.96 7.76
N LEU A 265 -7.10 -10.70 7.32
CA LEU A 265 -6.08 -9.96 6.56
C LEU A 265 -4.83 -9.64 7.38
N ILE A 266 -4.96 -9.51 8.70
CA ILE A 266 -3.84 -9.25 9.62
C ILE A 266 -3.19 -10.54 10.09
N SER A 267 -3.98 -11.59 10.30
CA SER A 267 -3.51 -12.87 10.83
C SER A 267 -2.53 -13.56 9.89
N GLY A 268 -1.45 -14.12 10.43
CA GLY A 268 -0.41 -14.79 9.66
C GLY A 268 0.78 -13.90 9.34
N THR A 269 0.78 -12.64 9.77
CA THR A 269 1.90 -11.73 9.53
C THR A 269 3.07 -12.02 10.46
N THR A 270 4.26 -12.22 9.89
CA THR A 270 5.52 -12.22 10.60
C THR A 270 6.17 -10.85 10.47
N LEU A 271 6.55 -10.25 11.58
CA LEU A 271 7.20 -8.92 11.63
C LEU A 271 8.62 -9.08 12.17
N TYR A 272 9.61 -8.79 11.34
CA TYR A 272 11.02 -8.92 11.70
C TYR A 272 11.51 -7.72 12.54
N PRO A 273 12.64 -7.85 13.26
CA PRO A 273 13.22 -6.76 14.04
C PRO A 273 13.37 -5.46 13.24
N GLY A 274 12.87 -4.36 13.79
CA GLY A 274 12.90 -3.03 13.19
C GLY A 274 11.81 -2.75 12.15
N GLU A 275 11.02 -3.74 11.75
CA GLU A 275 9.93 -3.53 10.80
C GLU A 275 8.70 -2.88 11.45
N GLU A 276 8.08 -1.97 10.70
CA GLU A 276 6.82 -1.32 11.10
C GLU A 276 5.62 -2.00 10.47
N PHE A 277 4.62 -2.29 11.29
CA PHE A 277 3.30 -2.74 10.88
C PHE A 277 2.34 -1.56 10.80
N SER A 278 1.57 -1.46 9.72
CA SER A 278 0.49 -0.51 9.51
C SER A 278 -0.81 -1.26 9.32
N VAL A 279 -1.80 -1.01 10.17
CA VAL A 279 -3.10 -1.69 10.04
C VAL A 279 -3.77 -1.31 8.74
N LEU A 280 -3.84 -0.03 8.39
CA LEU A 280 -4.46 0.40 7.14
C LEU A 280 -3.83 -0.27 5.92
N LYS A 281 -2.50 -0.34 5.85
CA LYS A 281 -1.80 -0.97 4.72
C LYS A 281 -2.22 -2.42 4.47
N HIS A 282 -2.61 -3.15 5.53
CA HIS A 282 -2.96 -4.55 5.45
C HIS A 282 -4.44 -4.80 5.13
N ILE A 283 -5.33 -3.87 5.54
CA ILE A 283 -6.77 -4.12 5.50
C ILE A 283 -7.54 -3.26 4.49
N THR A 284 -6.91 -2.23 3.91
CA THR A 284 -7.55 -1.39 2.88
C THR A 284 -7.30 -1.95 1.47
N PRO A 285 -8.13 -1.57 0.48
CA PRO A 285 -9.27 -0.65 0.55
C PRO A 285 -10.50 -1.28 1.19
N PHE A 286 -11.37 -0.45 1.81
CA PHE A 286 -12.66 -0.90 2.33
C PHE A 286 -13.70 -0.95 1.22
N THR A 287 -13.73 -2.05 0.48
CA THR A 287 -14.65 -2.27 -0.64
C THR A 287 -15.29 -3.65 -0.56
N GLU A 288 -16.36 -3.87 -1.31
CA GLU A 288 -17.03 -5.17 -1.40
C GLU A 288 -16.09 -6.22 -2.01
N GLU A 289 -15.31 -5.84 -3.03
CA GLU A 289 -14.34 -6.73 -3.69
C GLU A 289 -13.26 -7.23 -2.71
N ASN A 290 -12.89 -6.41 -1.73
CA ASN A 290 -11.96 -6.78 -0.66
C ASN A 290 -12.64 -7.47 0.53
N GLY A 291 -13.90 -7.90 0.36
CA GLY A 291 -14.66 -8.72 1.31
C GLY A 291 -15.36 -7.94 2.42
N TYR A 292 -15.53 -6.63 2.30
CA TYR A 292 -16.25 -5.81 3.26
C TYR A 292 -17.72 -5.62 2.89
N ALA A 293 -18.55 -5.42 3.91
CA ALA A 293 -19.97 -5.13 3.77
C ALA A 293 -20.30 -3.77 4.39
N LEU A 294 -21.43 -3.18 3.96
CA LEU A 294 -21.96 -1.96 4.56
C LEU A 294 -22.44 -2.24 6.00
N ALA A 295 -21.92 -1.49 6.95
CA ALA A 295 -22.27 -1.59 8.37
C ALA A 295 -22.09 -0.23 9.06
N GLY A 296 -22.70 -0.06 10.23
CA GLY A 296 -22.63 1.18 10.99
C GLY A 296 -21.20 1.55 11.39
N SER A 297 -20.81 2.77 11.07
CA SER A 297 -19.53 3.42 11.41
C SER A 297 -19.77 4.78 12.02
N TYR A 298 -18.87 5.24 12.87
CA TYR A 298 -18.89 6.62 13.34
C TYR A 298 -18.31 7.57 12.29
N LEU A 299 -19.09 8.58 11.91
CA LEU A 299 -18.65 9.70 11.09
C LEU A 299 -18.94 11.00 11.85
N GLY A 300 -17.92 11.61 12.44
CA GLY A 300 -18.11 12.74 13.35
C GLY A 300 -18.88 12.29 14.60
N ASP A 301 -20.08 12.84 14.78
CA ASP A 301 -21.02 12.55 15.88
C ASP A 301 -22.24 11.71 15.44
N GLU A 302 -22.24 11.21 14.20
CA GLU A 302 -23.32 10.37 13.66
C GLU A 302 -22.87 8.94 13.39
N VAL A 303 -23.81 8.02 13.36
CA VAL A 303 -23.63 6.65 12.87
C VAL A 303 -24.14 6.59 11.43
N VAL A 304 -23.24 6.27 10.50
CA VAL A 304 -23.53 6.12 9.08
C VAL A 304 -23.18 4.71 8.61
N GLU A 305 -23.85 4.22 7.59
CA GLU A 305 -23.46 2.97 6.95
C GLU A 305 -22.29 3.21 5.99
N SER A 306 -21.19 2.47 6.17
CA SER A 306 -20.04 2.50 5.30
C SER A 306 -19.41 1.11 5.20
N PHE A 307 -18.65 0.86 4.13
CA PHE A 307 -17.81 -0.33 4.05
C PHE A 307 -16.78 -0.34 5.18
N GLY A 308 -16.58 -1.49 5.80
CA GLY A 308 -15.63 -1.63 6.92
C GLY A 308 -16.18 -1.21 8.29
N GLY A 309 -17.50 -0.96 8.43
CA GLY A 309 -18.10 -0.70 9.75
C GLY A 309 -17.76 -1.83 10.74
N GLY A 310 -17.15 -1.47 11.89
CA GLY A 310 -16.66 -2.40 12.91
C GLY A 310 -15.14 -2.63 12.91
N ILE A 311 -14.41 -2.16 11.89
CA ILE A 311 -12.97 -2.45 11.73
C ILE A 311 -12.09 -1.81 12.83
N CYS A 312 -12.52 -0.70 13.43
CA CYS A 312 -11.84 -0.11 14.58
C CYS A 312 -11.80 -1.06 15.79
N GLN A 313 -12.69 -2.02 15.90
CA GLN A 313 -12.61 -3.05 16.93
C GLN A 313 -11.47 -4.04 16.65
N VAL A 314 -11.15 -4.31 15.39
CA VAL A 314 -10.00 -5.13 14.98
C VAL A 314 -8.71 -4.43 15.37
N SER A 315 -8.54 -3.15 14.99
CA SER A 315 -7.34 -2.37 15.35
C SER A 315 -7.18 -2.19 16.86
N THR A 316 -8.27 -1.97 17.58
CA THR A 316 -8.26 -1.83 19.05
C THR A 316 -7.86 -3.14 19.75
N THR A 317 -8.36 -4.29 19.26
CA THR A 317 -8.00 -5.58 19.82
C THR A 317 -6.52 -5.89 19.58
N LEU A 318 -6.05 -5.64 18.35
CA LEU A 318 -4.64 -5.78 18.00
C LEU A 318 -3.76 -4.84 18.85
N TYR A 319 -4.14 -3.56 19.00
CA TYR A 319 -3.43 -2.58 19.82
C TYR A 319 -3.19 -3.11 21.23
N ASN A 320 -4.23 -3.64 21.86
CA ASN A 320 -4.13 -4.18 23.21
C ASN A 320 -3.24 -5.43 23.33
N ALA A 321 -3.21 -6.28 22.30
CA ALA A 321 -2.27 -7.41 22.25
C ALA A 321 -0.82 -6.91 22.06
N VAL A 322 -0.61 -5.93 21.18
CA VAL A 322 0.69 -5.32 20.86
C VAL A 322 1.33 -4.66 22.08
N ILE A 323 0.58 -3.84 22.84
CA ILE A 323 1.15 -3.18 24.02
C ILE A 323 1.49 -4.17 25.14
N ARG A 324 0.74 -5.30 25.26
CA ARG A 324 1.05 -6.39 26.20
C ARG A 324 2.27 -7.20 25.79
N ALA A 325 2.54 -7.28 24.48
CA ALA A 325 3.79 -7.81 23.96
C ALA A 325 4.97 -6.81 24.09
N GLU A 326 4.70 -5.58 24.56
CA GLU A 326 5.65 -4.48 24.70
C GLU A 326 6.30 -4.04 23.40
N LEU A 327 5.62 -4.22 22.26
CA LEU A 327 6.03 -3.67 21.00
C LEU A 327 5.84 -2.14 20.98
N LYS A 328 6.71 -1.46 20.24
CA LYS A 328 6.72 0.01 20.21
C LYS A 328 5.62 0.56 19.31
N VAL A 329 4.60 1.18 19.90
CA VAL A 329 3.56 1.93 19.16
C VAL A 329 4.16 3.20 18.55
N THR A 330 4.00 3.40 17.25
CA THR A 330 4.48 4.58 16.51
C THR A 330 3.35 5.52 16.10
N ALA A 331 2.13 5.01 15.93
CA ALA A 331 0.95 5.82 15.68
C ALA A 331 -0.29 5.19 16.35
N ARG A 332 -1.07 6.01 17.04
CA ARG A 332 -2.34 5.63 17.63
C ARG A 332 -3.20 6.86 17.84
N SER A 333 -4.48 6.76 17.49
CA SER A 333 -5.51 7.76 17.82
C SER A 333 -6.64 7.10 18.60
N ASN A 334 -7.25 7.81 19.55
CA ASN A 334 -8.50 7.37 20.16
C ASN A 334 -9.69 7.77 19.26
N HIS A 335 -10.84 7.11 19.47
CA HIS A 335 -12.09 7.52 18.83
C HIS A 335 -12.52 8.91 19.29
N SER A 336 -13.30 9.61 18.45
CA SER A 336 -13.92 10.88 18.81
C SER A 336 -14.91 10.73 19.97
N MET A 337 -15.67 9.63 20.01
CA MET A 337 -16.63 9.26 21.04
C MET A 337 -16.21 7.97 21.73
N ILE A 338 -16.68 7.77 22.97
CA ILE A 338 -16.36 6.54 23.72
C ILE A 338 -16.91 5.30 23.04
N VAL A 339 -16.14 4.21 23.04
CA VAL A 339 -16.56 2.90 22.59
C VAL A 339 -16.80 1.96 23.76
N GLY A 340 -17.77 1.04 23.63
CA GLY A 340 -18.21 0.21 24.74
C GLY A 340 -17.54 -1.17 24.86
N TYR A 341 -16.57 -1.51 23.97
CA TYR A 341 -15.93 -2.82 23.96
C TYR A 341 -14.54 -2.87 24.59
N VAL A 342 -14.03 -1.72 25.02
CA VAL A 342 -12.82 -1.56 25.85
C VAL A 342 -12.98 -0.40 26.81
N ASP A 343 -12.15 -0.37 27.87
CA ASP A 343 -12.08 0.74 28.80
C ASP A 343 -11.54 2.01 28.12
N PRO A 344 -11.89 3.21 28.64
CA PRO A 344 -11.37 4.48 28.13
C PRO A 344 -9.83 4.46 28.01
N SER A 345 -9.29 5.08 26.96
CA SER A 345 -7.85 5.16 26.65
C SER A 345 -7.20 3.84 26.19
N SER A 346 -7.99 2.75 26.06
CA SER A 346 -7.54 1.44 25.58
C SER A 346 -7.91 1.17 24.12
N ASP A 347 -8.47 2.16 23.41
CA ASP A 347 -8.90 2.03 22.03
C ASP A 347 -7.83 2.52 21.04
N ALA A 348 -7.93 2.07 19.80
CA ALA A 348 -7.14 2.55 18.67
C ALA A 348 -8.04 2.68 17.44
N ALA A 349 -8.40 3.92 17.10
CA ALA A 349 -9.23 4.24 15.95
C ALA A 349 -8.40 4.28 14.67
N ILE A 350 -9.02 3.88 13.57
CA ILE A 350 -8.46 3.98 12.21
C ILE A 350 -9.49 4.54 11.24
N ALA A 351 -9.03 5.30 10.25
CA ALA A 351 -9.88 5.85 9.20
C ALA A 351 -9.09 6.06 7.91
N GLU A 352 -9.46 5.34 6.85
CA GLU A 352 -8.79 5.39 5.54
C GLU A 352 -8.83 6.80 4.95
N SER A 353 -10.00 7.47 4.99
CA SER A 353 -10.22 8.79 4.40
C SER A 353 -9.34 9.91 4.98
N SER A 354 -8.93 9.78 6.25
CA SER A 354 -8.07 10.75 6.93
C SER A 354 -6.63 10.25 7.13
N GLY A 355 -6.32 9.02 6.71
CA GLY A 355 -5.01 8.40 6.95
C GLY A 355 -4.74 8.12 8.44
N MET A 356 -5.77 8.13 9.29
CA MET A 356 -5.66 7.80 10.70
C MET A 356 -5.39 6.30 10.83
N ASP A 357 -4.22 5.93 11.37
CA ASP A 357 -3.73 4.56 11.37
C ASP A 357 -3.27 4.12 12.77
N PHE A 358 -3.30 2.82 13.00
CA PHE A 358 -2.59 2.20 14.10
C PHE A 358 -1.31 1.55 13.56
N ARG A 359 -0.16 1.99 14.08
CA ARG A 359 1.15 1.50 13.67
C ARG A 359 2.01 1.14 14.86
N PHE A 360 2.84 0.14 14.67
CA PHE A 360 3.81 -0.28 15.67
C PHE A 360 5.04 -0.92 15.02
N VAL A 361 6.16 -0.92 15.71
CA VAL A 361 7.43 -1.50 15.26
C VAL A 361 7.77 -2.70 16.14
N ASN A 362 8.26 -3.76 15.53
CA ASN A 362 8.93 -4.82 16.28
C ASN A 362 10.30 -4.30 16.77
N ASN A 363 10.34 -3.86 18.02
CA ASN A 363 11.55 -3.38 18.70
C ASN A 363 12.31 -4.50 19.46
N LEU A 364 11.84 -5.76 19.31
CA LEU A 364 12.51 -6.92 19.91
C LEU A 364 13.65 -7.39 19.00
N PRO A 365 14.62 -8.14 19.55
CA PRO A 365 15.73 -8.70 18.76
C PRO A 365 15.31 -9.87 17.87
N ASP A 366 14.20 -10.54 18.18
CA ASP A 366 13.68 -11.70 17.45
C ASP A 366 12.39 -11.34 16.67
N PRO A 367 12.01 -12.06 15.63
CA PRO A 367 10.75 -11.89 14.93
C PRO A 367 9.53 -12.07 15.85
N VAL A 368 8.39 -11.50 15.46
CA VAL A 368 7.09 -11.78 16.08
C VAL A 368 6.09 -12.22 15.03
N TYR A 369 5.14 -13.05 15.45
CA TYR A 369 4.07 -13.55 14.59
C TYR A 369 2.72 -13.14 15.14
N ILE A 370 1.87 -12.58 14.29
CA ILE A 370 0.53 -12.10 14.65
C ILE A 370 -0.49 -13.17 14.26
N GLU A 371 -1.15 -13.75 15.25
CA GLU A 371 -2.28 -14.66 15.04
C GLU A 371 -3.57 -13.96 15.44
N GLY A 372 -4.53 -13.88 14.52
CA GLY A 372 -5.88 -13.39 14.77
C GLY A 372 -6.90 -14.50 14.61
N SER A 373 -7.90 -14.53 15.50
CA SER A 373 -9.08 -15.37 15.37
C SER A 373 -10.33 -14.56 15.64
N ALA A 374 -11.36 -14.74 14.81
CA ALA A 374 -12.64 -14.05 14.92
C ALA A 374 -13.76 -15.08 14.75
N ASP A 375 -14.23 -15.63 15.85
CA ASP A 375 -15.26 -16.68 15.89
C ASP A 375 -16.14 -16.54 17.15
N GLY A 376 -17.34 -17.12 17.11
CA GLY A 376 -18.24 -17.12 18.25
C GLY A 376 -18.64 -15.75 18.80
N GLY A 377 -18.49 -14.66 17.99
CA GLY A 377 -18.79 -13.29 18.42
C GLY A 377 -17.70 -12.65 19.28
N GLN A 378 -16.50 -13.18 19.24
CA GLN A 378 -15.29 -12.61 19.84
C GLN A 378 -14.15 -12.54 18.83
N ILE A 379 -13.29 -11.54 18.97
CA ILE A 379 -12.04 -11.41 18.24
C ILE A 379 -10.88 -11.40 19.21
N THR A 380 -9.87 -12.22 18.93
CA THR A 380 -8.65 -12.34 19.73
C THR A 380 -7.43 -12.15 18.84
N PHE A 381 -6.46 -11.40 19.31
CA PHE A 381 -5.11 -11.38 18.74
C PHE A 381 -4.11 -11.91 19.76
N ASN A 382 -3.21 -12.76 19.27
CA ASN A 382 -2.05 -13.27 19.97
C ASN A 382 -0.79 -12.80 19.24
N ILE A 383 0.15 -12.22 19.97
CA ILE A 383 1.49 -11.90 19.46
C ILE A 383 2.42 -12.98 19.95
N TYR A 384 2.85 -13.85 19.03
CA TYR A 384 3.83 -14.90 19.34
C TYR A 384 5.24 -14.37 19.11
N GLY A 385 6.16 -14.82 19.95
CA GLY A 385 7.57 -14.49 19.85
C GLY A 385 8.41 -15.42 20.72
N LYS A 386 9.69 -15.10 20.80
CA LYS A 386 10.61 -15.72 21.75
C LYS A 386 10.53 -14.95 23.06
N GLU A 387 10.15 -15.62 24.14
CA GLU A 387 10.07 -14.99 25.45
C GLU A 387 11.49 -14.73 26.00
N THR A 388 11.83 -13.47 26.16
CA THR A 388 13.12 -13.02 26.68
C THR A 388 12.98 -12.20 27.98
N ARG A 389 11.74 -11.94 28.41
CA ARG A 389 11.47 -11.21 29.65
C ARG A 389 11.71 -12.11 30.86
N ASP A 390 12.10 -11.49 31.96
CA ASP A 390 12.24 -12.17 33.23
C ASP A 390 10.94 -12.90 33.63
N PRO A 391 10.99 -14.19 34.03
CA PRO A 391 9.78 -14.97 34.32
C PRO A 391 8.88 -14.37 35.41
N GLY A 392 9.42 -13.63 36.35
CA GLY A 392 8.64 -12.94 37.40
C GLY A 392 8.02 -11.62 36.96
N ARG A 393 8.36 -11.13 35.75
CA ARG A 393 7.90 -9.85 35.24
C ARG A 393 6.53 -9.97 34.59
N LYS A 394 5.59 -9.10 35.00
CA LYS A 394 4.27 -8.99 34.39
C LYS A 394 3.97 -7.55 34.05
N VAL A 395 3.31 -7.35 32.90
CA VAL A 395 2.86 -6.04 32.42
C VAL A 395 1.35 -6.04 32.36
N SER A 396 0.74 -5.03 32.97
CA SER A 396 -0.71 -4.77 32.89
C SER A 396 -0.98 -3.33 32.49
N PHE A 397 -2.20 -3.09 32.01
CA PHE A 397 -2.65 -1.75 31.63
C PHE A 397 -3.93 -1.43 32.40
N GLU A 398 -3.97 -0.25 33.03
CA GLU A 398 -5.05 0.21 33.87
C GLU A 398 -5.60 1.53 33.31
N SER A 399 -6.90 1.56 33.01
CA SER A 399 -7.58 2.78 32.59
C SER A 399 -7.99 3.62 33.80
N GLU A 400 -7.79 4.93 33.73
CA GLU A 400 -8.24 5.88 34.72
C GLU A 400 -9.01 7.02 34.04
N THR A 401 -10.27 7.20 34.45
CA THR A 401 -11.08 8.32 33.99
C THR A 401 -10.76 9.54 34.86
N LEU A 402 -10.32 10.62 34.21
CA LEU A 402 -9.94 11.88 34.88
C LEU A 402 -11.11 12.86 34.96
N GLU A 403 -11.96 12.89 33.94
CA GLU A 403 -13.08 13.80 33.81
C GLU A 403 -14.21 13.13 33.04
N THR A 404 -15.44 13.41 33.46
CA THR A 404 -16.67 12.96 32.82
C THR A 404 -17.56 14.16 32.52
N THR A 405 -17.96 14.31 31.24
CA THR A 405 -18.89 15.36 30.80
C THR A 405 -20.18 14.66 30.34
N PRO A 406 -21.26 14.73 31.13
CA PRO A 406 -22.54 14.14 30.77
C PRO A 406 -23.03 14.63 29.43
N SER A 407 -23.77 13.77 28.69
CA SER A 407 -24.48 14.21 27.49
C SER A 407 -25.55 15.21 27.87
N GLU A 408 -25.53 16.38 27.26
CA GLU A 408 -26.48 17.46 27.49
C GLU A 408 -27.01 18.04 26.19
N GLY A 409 -28.28 18.47 26.20
CA GLY A 409 -28.97 19.09 25.07
C GLY A 409 -29.49 18.09 24.06
N THR A 410 -30.31 18.62 23.18
CA THR A 410 -30.92 17.86 22.06
C THR A 410 -30.64 18.59 20.75
N ARG A 411 -30.13 17.85 19.75
CA ARG A 411 -29.94 18.35 18.38
C ARG A 411 -31.05 17.82 17.50
N ILE A 412 -31.87 18.73 16.95
CA ILE A 412 -32.94 18.37 16.05
C ILE A 412 -32.42 18.34 14.61
N LYS A 413 -32.64 17.20 13.92
CA LYS A 413 -32.36 17.00 12.51
C LYS A 413 -33.71 16.82 11.77
N GLN A 414 -34.03 17.77 10.90
CA GLN A 414 -35.23 17.67 10.04
C GLN A 414 -34.87 16.83 8.81
N ASP A 415 -35.74 15.86 8.47
CA ASP A 415 -35.57 14.98 7.32
C ASP A 415 -36.82 15.09 6.41
N ALA A 416 -36.63 15.80 5.30
CA ALA A 416 -37.70 15.99 4.30
C ALA A 416 -38.00 14.73 3.47
N SER A 417 -37.18 13.68 3.58
CA SER A 417 -37.45 12.37 2.94
C SER A 417 -38.38 11.48 3.77
N LYS A 418 -38.57 11.80 5.06
CA LYS A 418 -39.42 11.05 6.00
C LYS A 418 -40.76 11.74 6.21
N PRO A 419 -41.85 10.98 6.29
CA PRO A 419 -43.17 11.55 6.52
C PRO A 419 -43.30 12.19 7.89
N VAL A 420 -44.16 13.20 7.99
CA VAL A 420 -44.58 13.76 9.28
C VAL A 420 -45.10 12.63 10.18
N GLY A 421 -44.67 12.61 11.45
CA GLY A 421 -44.91 11.52 12.39
C GLY A 421 -43.73 10.58 12.57
N TYR A 422 -42.71 10.64 11.67
CA TYR A 422 -41.45 9.94 11.91
C TYR A 422 -40.60 10.71 12.93
N VAL A 423 -40.24 10.04 14.02
CA VAL A 423 -39.31 10.55 15.03
C VAL A 423 -38.38 9.43 15.42
N ASN A 424 -37.07 9.65 15.22
CA ASN A 424 -36.02 8.74 15.67
C ASN A 424 -35.08 9.51 16.59
N ALA A 425 -34.98 9.07 17.85
CA ALA A 425 -34.10 9.67 18.84
C ALA A 425 -32.94 8.72 19.12
N VAL A 426 -31.72 9.22 18.91
CA VAL A 426 -30.46 8.52 19.19
C VAL A 426 -29.85 9.18 20.42
N PRO A 427 -29.65 8.45 21.52
CA PRO A 427 -29.05 9.00 22.74
C PRO A 427 -27.68 9.61 22.47
N GLY A 428 -27.36 10.71 23.13
CA GLY A 428 -26.03 11.30 23.07
C GLY A 428 -25.01 10.51 23.87
N HIS A 429 -23.74 10.82 23.63
CA HIS A 429 -22.62 10.18 24.31
C HIS A 429 -22.03 11.07 25.39
N THR A 430 -21.74 10.48 26.55
CA THR A 430 -20.96 11.12 27.60
C THR A 430 -19.52 11.32 27.13
N GLY A 431 -18.98 12.51 27.33
CA GLY A 431 -17.57 12.82 27.07
C GLY A 431 -16.67 12.35 28.22
N TYR A 432 -15.44 12.00 27.91
CA TYR A 432 -14.45 11.55 28.88
C TYR A 432 -13.07 12.13 28.58
N LYS A 433 -12.31 12.46 29.65
CA LYS A 433 -10.85 12.54 29.59
C LYS A 433 -10.30 11.38 30.41
N ALA A 434 -9.43 10.58 29.81
CA ALA A 434 -8.90 9.39 30.44
C ALA A 434 -7.41 9.21 30.13
N GLN A 435 -6.74 8.42 30.95
CA GLN A 435 -5.37 7.99 30.71
C GLN A 435 -5.23 6.49 30.96
N LEU A 436 -4.28 5.89 30.25
CA LEU A 436 -3.92 4.50 30.38
C LEU A 436 -2.57 4.41 31.09
N TRP A 437 -2.51 3.67 32.19
CA TRP A 437 -1.29 3.39 32.92
C TRP A 437 -0.70 2.07 32.44
N LYS A 438 0.61 2.04 32.20
CA LYS A 438 1.39 0.83 32.13
C LYS A 438 1.94 0.53 33.50
N VAL A 439 1.58 -0.63 34.06
CA VAL A 439 2.02 -1.11 35.36
C VAL A 439 2.90 -2.34 35.16
N VAL A 440 4.10 -2.29 35.69
CA VAL A 440 5.05 -3.42 35.65
C VAL A 440 5.24 -3.94 37.07
N THR A 441 5.08 -5.25 37.23
CA THR A 441 5.36 -5.94 38.47
C THR A 441 6.47 -6.97 38.27
N GLN A 442 7.33 -7.13 39.26
CA GLN A 442 8.36 -8.14 39.36
C GLN A 442 8.12 -8.98 40.61
N ASP A 443 7.91 -10.27 40.46
CA ASP A 443 7.60 -11.20 41.55
C ASP A 443 6.43 -10.74 42.45
N GLY A 444 5.39 -10.19 41.79
CA GLY A 444 4.18 -9.67 42.43
C GLY A 444 4.32 -8.27 43.06
N LYS A 445 5.48 -7.66 43.02
CA LYS A 445 5.71 -6.28 43.51
C LYS A 445 5.72 -5.29 42.35
N GLN A 446 4.99 -4.19 42.47
CA GLN A 446 5.02 -3.12 41.47
C GLN A 446 6.39 -2.44 41.45
N VAL A 447 7.04 -2.45 40.29
CA VAL A 447 8.35 -1.81 40.07
C VAL A 447 8.25 -0.54 39.25
N SER A 448 7.21 -0.40 38.41
CA SER A 448 6.91 0.87 37.74
C SER A 448 5.42 1.05 37.49
N ARG A 449 4.99 2.31 37.44
CA ARG A 449 3.68 2.73 36.96
C ARG A 449 3.83 4.06 36.25
N GLU A 450 3.57 4.08 34.95
CA GLU A 450 3.76 5.25 34.09
C GLU A 450 2.55 5.48 33.19
N ILE A 451 2.28 6.74 32.86
CA ILE A 451 1.22 7.07 31.91
C ILE A 451 1.66 6.64 30.53
N PHE A 452 0.94 5.67 29.95
CA PHE A 452 1.22 5.12 28.63
C PHE A 452 0.64 6.00 27.52
N ASN A 453 -0.62 6.42 27.67
CA ASN A 453 -1.27 7.38 26.77
C ASN A 453 -2.38 8.16 27.48
N LYS A 454 -2.92 9.19 26.80
CA LYS A 454 -4.09 9.97 27.21
C LYS A 454 -5.06 10.05 26.06
N SER A 455 -6.35 10.14 26.37
CA SER A 455 -7.45 10.22 25.41
C SER A 455 -8.50 11.22 25.85
N THR A 456 -9.10 11.87 24.86
CA THR A 456 -10.25 12.76 25.07
C THR A 456 -11.37 12.31 24.15
N TYR A 457 -12.52 11.99 24.72
CA TYR A 457 -13.73 11.62 24.02
C TYR A 457 -14.73 12.74 24.13
N GLN A 458 -15.28 13.14 22.99
CA GLN A 458 -16.21 14.26 22.93
C GLN A 458 -17.59 13.85 23.46
N MET A 459 -18.21 14.75 24.18
CA MET A 459 -19.63 14.66 24.51
C MET A 459 -20.43 14.97 23.24
N THR A 460 -21.50 14.23 23.01
CA THR A 460 -22.49 14.55 21.96
C THR A 460 -23.89 14.68 22.58
N PRO A 461 -24.70 15.63 22.10
CA PRO A 461 -26.12 15.74 22.51
C PRO A 461 -26.93 14.56 21.97
N GLU A 462 -28.13 14.38 22.51
CA GLU A 462 -29.13 13.50 21.88
C GLU A 462 -29.51 14.03 20.51
N ILE A 463 -29.51 13.17 19.47
CA ILE A 463 -29.89 13.52 18.09
C ILE A 463 -31.30 13.01 17.81
N VAL A 464 -32.23 13.93 17.51
CA VAL A 464 -33.61 13.59 17.20
C VAL A 464 -33.89 13.92 15.74
N THR A 465 -34.05 12.90 14.92
CA THR A 465 -34.45 13.05 13.52
C THR A 465 -35.98 13.09 13.41
N VAL A 466 -36.51 14.18 12.88
CA VAL A 466 -37.93 14.41 12.72
C VAL A 466 -38.30 14.47 11.23
N GLY A 467 -39.22 13.63 10.79
CA GLY A 467 -39.71 13.64 9.41
C GLY A 467 -40.54 14.90 9.13
N THR A 468 -40.27 15.57 8.01
CA THR A 468 -40.91 16.82 7.62
C THR A 468 -41.58 16.75 6.24
N ALA A 469 -41.65 15.57 5.59
CA ALA A 469 -42.44 15.40 4.37
C ALA A 469 -43.94 15.43 4.71
N GLY A 470 -44.60 16.53 4.38
CA GLY A 470 -46.03 16.75 4.63
C GLY A 470 -46.31 18.04 5.41
N ASN A 471 -47.47 18.10 6.07
CA ASN A 471 -47.88 19.28 6.81
C ASN A 471 -47.24 19.31 8.22
N VAL A 472 -46.21 20.12 8.39
CA VAL A 472 -45.55 20.36 9.68
C VAL A 472 -46.38 21.41 10.45
N THR A 473 -47.09 20.96 11.47
CA THR A 473 -47.94 21.83 12.32
C THR A 473 -47.08 22.78 13.16
N ASP A 474 -47.65 23.90 13.58
CA ASP A 474 -46.96 24.87 14.46
C ASP A 474 -46.65 24.28 15.84
N GLU A 475 -47.49 23.35 16.31
CA GLU A 475 -47.21 22.56 17.52
C GLU A 475 -45.95 21.73 17.37
N LEU A 476 -45.73 21.05 16.23
CA LEU A 476 -44.54 20.28 15.96
C LEU A 476 -43.30 21.18 15.80
N LYS A 477 -43.44 22.35 15.17
CA LYS A 477 -42.33 23.33 15.08
C LYS A 477 -41.89 23.80 16.47
N SER A 478 -42.88 24.21 17.30
CA SER A 478 -42.59 24.65 18.67
C SER A 478 -41.97 23.55 19.53
N ALA A 479 -42.44 22.30 19.36
CA ALA A 479 -41.84 21.16 20.04
C ALA A 479 -40.39 20.93 19.60
N MET A 480 -40.07 21.03 18.28
CA MET A 480 -38.70 20.95 17.78
C MET A 480 -37.81 22.07 18.32
N GLU A 481 -38.31 23.29 18.44
CA GLU A 481 -37.60 24.44 19.00
C GLU A 481 -37.31 24.26 20.50
N SER A 482 -38.19 23.61 21.25
CA SER A 482 -37.99 23.32 22.66
C SER A 482 -36.91 22.30 22.93
N GLY A 483 -36.62 21.40 21.96
CA GLY A 483 -35.71 20.29 22.12
C GLY A 483 -36.20 19.17 23.04
N ASP A 484 -37.46 19.24 23.53
CA ASP A 484 -38.03 18.19 24.37
C ASP A 484 -38.49 17.01 23.49
N VAL A 485 -37.80 15.90 23.62
CA VAL A 485 -38.02 14.67 22.82
C VAL A 485 -39.43 14.11 23.01
N SER A 486 -39.97 14.22 24.25
CA SER A 486 -41.34 13.75 24.55
C SER A 486 -42.39 14.63 23.90
N ALA A 487 -42.21 15.96 23.96
CA ALA A 487 -43.05 16.90 23.26
C ALA A 487 -43.02 16.72 21.76
N ILE A 488 -41.79 16.49 21.18
CA ILE A 488 -41.61 16.22 19.75
C ILE A 488 -42.35 14.95 19.31
N LYS A 489 -42.22 13.84 20.05
CA LYS A 489 -42.93 12.58 19.75
C LYS A 489 -44.44 12.78 19.78
N THR A 490 -44.95 13.50 20.78
CA THR A 490 -46.39 13.79 20.94
C THR A 490 -46.89 14.68 19.81
N ALA A 491 -46.20 15.78 19.53
CA ALA A 491 -46.59 16.71 18.47
C ALA A 491 -46.52 16.07 17.07
N ALA A 492 -45.51 15.22 16.81
CA ALA A 492 -45.40 14.47 15.57
C ALA A 492 -46.54 13.45 15.38
N ALA A 493 -46.92 12.76 16.48
CA ALA A 493 -48.04 11.85 16.46
C ALA A 493 -49.39 12.61 16.23
N ASN A 494 -49.56 13.76 16.87
CA ASN A 494 -50.74 14.62 16.67
C ASN A 494 -50.79 15.16 15.23
N ALA A 495 -49.67 15.60 14.68
CA ALA A 495 -49.59 16.09 13.29
C ALA A 495 -49.94 14.98 12.28
N LYS A 496 -49.48 13.75 12.50
CA LYS A 496 -49.86 12.58 11.72
C LYS A 496 -51.35 12.26 11.84
N ASN A 497 -51.91 12.31 13.05
CA ASN A 497 -53.30 12.03 13.34
C ASN A 497 -54.21 13.19 12.92
N GLY A 498 -53.74 14.43 12.97
CA GLY A 498 -54.46 15.63 12.50
C GLY A 498 -54.75 15.63 11.01
N THR A 499 -53.85 15.09 10.20
CA THR A 499 -54.09 14.82 8.76
C THR A 499 -55.21 13.79 8.58
N SER A 500 -55.29 12.76 9.42
CA SER A 500 -56.36 11.77 9.40
C SER A 500 -57.66 12.30 10.01
N ALA A 501 -57.59 13.19 11.00
CA ALA A 501 -58.77 13.82 11.60
C ALA A 501 -59.39 14.89 10.69
N ALA A 502 -58.56 15.67 9.94
CA ALA A 502 -59.05 16.61 8.93
C ALA A 502 -59.71 15.85 7.78
N ALA A 503 -59.10 14.77 7.29
CA ALA A 503 -59.69 13.92 6.25
C ALA A 503 -60.99 13.25 6.73
N SER A 504 -61.09 12.85 8.00
CA SER A 504 -62.31 12.29 8.57
C SER A 504 -63.41 13.35 8.82
N ALA A 505 -63.04 14.59 9.17
CA ALA A 505 -63.98 15.71 9.31
C ALA A 505 -64.56 16.14 7.94
N ASP A 506 -63.71 16.19 6.91
CA ASP A 506 -64.17 16.47 5.53
C ASP A 506 -65.06 15.35 4.99
N ALA A 507 -64.75 14.10 5.31
CA ALA A 507 -65.61 12.96 4.97
C ALA A 507 -66.93 12.98 5.71
N ALA A 508 -66.94 13.38 6.99
CA ALA A 508 -68.17 13.53 7.79
C ALA A 508 -69.07 14.70 7.26
N ALA A 509 -68.45 15.84 6.92
CA ALA A 509 -69.15 17.00 6.36
C ALA A 509 -69.73 16.68 4.99
N ALA A 510 -69.02 15.97 4.10
CA ALA A 510 -69.48 15.52 2.80
C ALA A 510 -70.61 14.52 2.94
N ALA A 511 -70.52 13.56 3.88
CA ALA A 511 -71.62 12.61 4.16
C ALA A 511 -72.91 13.32 4.66
N GLN A 512 -72.76 14.27 5.55
CA GLN A 512 -73.88 15.04 6.08
C GLN A 512 -74.55 15.87 5.01
N LYS A 513 -73.79 16.52 4.12
CA LYS A 513 -74.31 17.29 3.00
C LYS A 513 -75.05 16.38 1.99
N ALA A 514 -74.46 15.25 1.62
CA ALA A 514 -75.04 14.27 0.72
C ALA A 514 -76.35 13.69 1.28
N ALA A 515 -76.40 13.43 2.60
CA ALA A 515 -77.63 13.00 3.27
C ALA A 515 -78.74 14.06 3.22
N GLN A 516 -78.41 15.33 3.49
CA GLN A 516 -79.35 16.44 3.46
C GLN A 516 -79.93 16.66 2.05
N ASP A 517 -79.04 16.66 1.04
CA ASP A 517 -79.43 16.86 -0.36
C ASP A 517 -80.33 15.73 -0.88
N ALA A 518 -80.02 14.48 -0.54
CA ALA A 518 -80.78 13.30 -0.91
C ALA A 518 -82.15 13.24 -0.22
N TYR A 519 -82.21 13.62 1.07
CA TYR A 519 -83.46 13.72 1.81
C TYR A 519 -84.40 14.77 1.21
N ALA A 520 -83.91 15.97 0.93
CA ALA A 520 -84.63 17.02 0.33
C ALA A 520 -85.16 16.65 -1.08
N ALA A 521 -84.31 16.01 -1.89
CA ALA A 521 -84.69 15.54 -3.24
C ALA A 521 -85.75 14.45 -3.19
N ALA A 522 -85.72 13.53 -2.27
CA ALA A 522 -86.69 12.45 -2.10
C ALA A 522 -88.08 13.00 -1.68
N LEU A 523 -88.08 13.94 -0.76
CA LEU A 523 -89.34 14.64 -0.37
C LEU A 523 -89.91 15.43 -1.52
N ALA A 524 -89.11 16.12 -2.33
CA ALA A 524 -89.55 16.87 -3.51
C ALA A 524 -90.17 15.97 -4.62
N GLN A 525 -89.75 14.69 -4.63
CA GLN A 525 -90.30 13.65 -5.51
C GLN A 525 -91.53 12.95 -4.94
N GLY A 526 -92.07 13.40 -3.81
CA GLY A 526 -93.26 12.87 -3.18
C GLY A 526 -93.10 11.54 -2.45
N MET A 527 -91.88 11.18 -2.09
CA MET A 527 -91.63 10.00 -1.29
C MET A 527 -92.02 10.21 0.18
N ASP A 528 -92.45 9.13 0.86
CA ASP A 528 -92.75 9.19 2.28
C ASP A 528 -91.46 9.40 3.10
N THR A 529 -91.61 9.88 4.34
CA THR A 529 -90.49 10.24 5.22
C THR A 529 -89.53 9.12 5.48
N ASN A 530 -89.98 7.86 5.53
CA ASN A 530 -89.17 6.70 5.75
C ASN A 530 -88.29 6.34 4.55
N SER A 531 -88.90 6.46 3.34
CA SER A 531 -88.21 6.29 2.08
C SER A 531 -87.16 7.35 1.84
N ALA A 532 -87.48 8.62 2.20
CA ALA A 532 -86.58 9.75 2.11
C ALA A 532 -85.41 9.61 3.08
N MET A 533 -85.61 9.05 4.29
CA MET A 533 -84.57 8.76 5.28
C MET A 533 -83.65 7.66 4.81
N GLN A 534 -84.13 6.60 4.14
CA GLN A 534 -83.28 5.57 3.55
C GLN A 534 -82.42 6.09 2.39
N ALA A 535 -82.99 6.98 1.55
CA ALA A 535 -82.25 7.65 0.48
C ALA A 535 -81.11 8.51 1.05
N ALA A 536 -81.33 9.23 2.13
CA ALA A 536 -80.34 10.02 2.84
C ALA A 536 -79.18 9.16 3.43
N GLN A 537 -79.55 8.04 4.07
CA GLN A 537 -78.54 7.10 4.60
C GLN A 537 -77.66 6.49 3.52
N SER A 538 -78.29 6.11 2.40
CA SER A 538 -77.58 5.55 1.25
C SER A 538 -76.61 6.58 0.62
N ALA A 539 -77.06 7.82 0.47
CA ALA A 539 -76.20 8.88 -0.05
C ALA A 539 -75.02 9.25 0.86
N ALA A 540 -75.23 9.25 2.19
CA ALA A 540 -74.14 9.43 3.16
C ALA A 540 -73.08 8.33 3.10
N GLN A 541 -73.54 7.09 3.01
CA GLN A 541 -72.61 5.95 2.89
C GLN A 541 -71.83 5.99 1.58
N GLN A 542 -72.43 6.39 0.48
CA GLN A 542 -71.77 6.48 -0.80
C GLN A 542 -70.74 7.62 -0.86
N ALA A 543 -71.06 8.77 -0.23
CA ALA A 543 -70.10 9.87 -0.11
C ALA A 543 -68.88 9.52 0.64
N VAL A 544 -68.98 8.77 1.77
CA VAL A 544 -67.81 8.26 2.54
C VAL A 544 -67.03 7.25 1.72
N SER A 545 -67.69 6.33 1.02
CA SER A 545 -67.01 5.32 0.20
C SER A 545 -66.24 5.94 -0.98
N ASN A 546 -66.81 6.98 -1.63
CA ASN A 546 -66.13 7.66 -2.72
C ASN A 546 -64.88 8.43 -2.28
N LEU A 547 -64.89 9.04 -1.09
CA LEU A 547 -63.73 9.70 -0.54
C LEU A 547 -62.64 8.70 -0.12
N GLN A 548 -63.01 7.54 0.40
CA GLN A 548 -62.07 6.47 0.74
C GLN A 548 -61.44 5.81 -0.49
N SER A 549 -62.18 5.61 -1.57
CA SER A 549 -61.65 5.05 -2.82
C SER A 549 -60.82 6.06 -3.62
N GLY A 550 -61.14 7.38 -3.54
CA GLY A 550 -60.32 8.45 -4.11
C GLY A 550 -58.95 8.60 -3.42
N ALA A 551 -58.89 8.40 -2.11
CA ALA A 551 -57.63 8.37 -1.36
C ALA A 551 -56.74 7.16 -1.70
N GLN A 552 -57.34 5.99 -1.92
CA GLN A 552 -56.58 4.79 -2.34
C GLN A 552 -56.05 4.86 -3.78
N SER A 553 -56.73 5.58 -4.68
CA SER A 553 -56.28 5.76 -6.06
C SER A 553 -55.15 6.79 -6.18
N SER A 554 -55.07 7.79 -5.32
CA SER A 554 -53.97 8.75 -5.24
C SER A 554 -52.70 8.13 -4.62
N ASP A 555 -52.84 7.24 -3.65
CA ASP A 555 -51.71 6.50 -3.08
C ASP A 555 -51.13 5.46 -4.04
N SER A 556 -51.98 4.84 -4.88
CA SER A 556 -51.53 3.90 -5.92
C SER A 556 -50.83 4.58 -7.09
N GLN A 557 -51.22 5.83 -7.45
CA GLN A 557 -50.51 6.62 -8.45
C GLN A 557 -49.18 7.20 -7.94
N ALA A 558 -49.10 7.57 -6.69
CA ALA A 558 -47.83 8.00 -6.06
C ALA A 558 -46.83 6.83 -5.93
N ALA A 559 -47.29 5.61 -5.66
CA ALA A 559 -46.48 4.41 -5.60
C ALA A 559 -46.00 3.94 -7.00
N GLN A 560 -46.76 4.15 -8.05
CA GLN A 560 -46.37 3.83 -9.43
C GLN A 560 -45.42 4.87 -10.05
N SER A 561 -45.50 6.14 -9.67
CA SER A 561 -44.58 7.18 -10.15
C SER A 561 -43.19 7.10 -9.48
N SER A 562 -43.10 6.53 -8.29
CA SER A 562 -41.80 6.29 -7.59
C SER A 562 -41.04 5.05 -8.09
N GLN A 563 -41.71 4.11 -8.78
CA GLN A 563 -41.05 2.96 -9.40
C GLN A 563 -40.53 3.18 -10.83
N GLN A 564 -40.94 4.28 -11.49
CA GLN A 564 -40.51 4.58 -12.87
C GLN A 564 -39.28 5.49 -12.98
N ASN A 565 -38.72 5.97 -11.86
CA ASN A 565 -37.60 6.92 -11.89
C ASN A 565 -36.27 6.35 -11.38
N SER A 566 -36.08 5.03 -11.43
CA SER A 566 -34.83 4.38 -11.09
C SER A 566 -34.38 3.37 -12.16
N GLN A 567 -34.18 3.84 -13.39
CA GLN A 567 -33.32 3.17 -14.37
C GLN A 567 -32.32 4.18 -14.93
N PRO A 568 -31.01 3.86 -14.92
CA PRO A 568 -30.04 4.74 -15.55
C PRO A 568 -30.05 4.55 -17.05
N GLN A 569 -30.23 5.64 -17.77
CA GLN A 569 -30.04 5.75 -19.22
C GLN A 569 -28.57 5.53 -19.56
N ALA A 570 -28.25 4.47 -20.31
CA ALA A 570 -27.07 4.38 -21.15
C ALA A 570 -27.47 4.90 -22.56
N GLY A 571 -26.90 6.03 -22.95
CA GLY A 571 -26.93 6.59 -24.32
C GLY A 571 -25.85 5.89 -25.15
N VAL A 572 -26.19 5.30 -26.21
CA VAL A 572 -26.34 5.71 -27.61
C VAL A 572 -25.04 5.88 -28.39
N GLN A 573 -25.01 5.10 -29.45
CA GLN A 573 -24.45 5.20 -30.82
C GLN A 573 -23.16 4.42 -31.06
N SER A 574 -23.00 3.61 -32.11
CA SER A 574 -23.45 3.72 -33.50
C SER A 574 -23.27 2.41 -34.25
N ALA A 575 -24.24 2.11 -35.09
CA ALA A 575 -24.28 1.45 -36.39
C ALA A 575 -23.01 0.81 -36.98
N ALA A 576 -23.08 -0.42 -37.48
CA ALA A 576 -23.27 -0.77 -38.86
C ALA A 576 -23.05 -2.26 -39.16
N GLN A 577 -24.03 -2.80 -39.92
CA GLN A 577 -23.97 -3.83 -40.99
C GLN A 577 -23.69 -5.30 -40.64
N GLN A 578 -24.75 -6.05 -40.74
CA GLN A 578 -25.08 -7.20 -41.64
C GLN A 578 -23.93 -8.07 -42.16
N THR A 579 -24.01 -9.38 -41.90
CA THR A 579 -24.37 -10.38 -42.92
C THR A 579 -24.56 -11.77 -42.29
N ASP A 580 -25.67 -12.36 -42.69
CA ASP A 580 -26.08 -13.74 -42.90
C ASP A 580 -25.15 -14.93 -42.58
N GLY A 581 -25.82 -16.00 -42.09
CA GLY A 581 -25.34 -17.35 -42.22
C GLY A 581 -25.89 -18.34 -41.21
N GLN A 582 -27.12 -18.80 -41.45
CA GLN A 582 -27.72 -20.15 -41.21
C GLN A 582 -26.72 -21.24 -40.74
N SER A 583 -27.03 -22.07 -39.83
CA SER A 583 -27.94 -23.21 -39.75
C SER A 583 -27.46 -24.28 -38.77
N GLN A 584 -28.42 -24.84 -38.11
CA GLN A 584 -28.71 -26.27 -37.85
C GLN A 584 -27.85 -27.03 -36.84
N ASP A 585 -28.53 -27.38 -35.84
CA ASP A 585 -29.13 -28.70 -35.47
C ASP A 585 -28.28 -29.64 -34.60
N ALA A 586 -28.97 -30.10 -33.65
CA ALA A 586 -29.17 -31.47 -33.13
C ALA A 586 -28.28 -31.87 -31.94
N ASP A 587 -28.87 -32.13 -30.92
CA ASP A 587 -29.51 -33.34 -30.34
C ASP A 587 -28.75 -33.97 -29.19
N ALA A 588 -29.42 -33.99 -28.09
CA ALA A 588 -29.95 -35.14 -27.38
C ALA A 588 -29.05 -35.96 -26.44
N SER A 589 -29.64 -36.13 -25.32
CA SER A 589 -29.78 -37.33 -24.49
C SER A 589 -28.81 -37.48 -23.31
N SER A 590 -29.35 -37.37 -22.13
CA SER A 590 -29.96 -38.38 -21.28
C SER A 590 -28.97 -39.34 -20.60
N ALA A 591 -29.03 -39.40 -19.32
CA ALA A 591 -29.54 -40.44 -18.42
C ALA A 591 -28.75 -40.42 -17.09
N GLN A 592 -29.39 -40.17 -15.98
CA GLN A 592 -29.87 -41.17 -14.99
C GLN A 592 -28.81 -42.20 -14.54
N ASN A 593 -28.43 -42.29 -13.25
CA ASN A 593 -29.14 -43.01 -12.20
C ASN A 593 -28.26 -43.13 -10.95
N ALA A 594 -28.72 -42.77 -9.79
CA ALA A 594 -29.14 -43.60 -8.68
C ALA A 594 -28.07 -44.50 -8.01
N GLY A 595 -28.01 -44.37 -6.69
CA GLY A 595 -27.58 -45.46 -5.86
C GLY A 595 -27.01 -45.12 -4.48
N THR A 596 -27.85 -44.84 -3.49
CA THR A 596 -27.60 -45.22 -2.09
C THR A 596 -27.83 -46.71 -1.92
N PRO A 597 -27.25 -47.48 -0.94
CA PRO A 597 -27.67 -47.42 0.44
C PRO A 597 -26.64 -47.76 1.55
N ALA A 598 -26.90 -47.25 2.73
CA ALA A 598 -27.06 -47.88 4.04
C ALA A 598 -26.16 -49.04 4.53
N GLY A 599 -25.85 -48.95 5.82
CA GLY A 599 -25.45 -50.04 6.72
C GLY A 599 -24.46 -49.51 7.76
N GLN A 600 -24.86 -49.08 8.89
CA GLN A 600 -25.20 -49.76 10.17
C GLN A 600 -23.97 -50.32 10.92
N ASP A 601 -23.93 -49.87 12.14
CA ASP A 601 -23.67 -50.54 13.42
C ASP A 601 -22.29 -50.49 14.07
N GLY A 602 -22.35 -50.12 15.34
CA GLY A 602 -21.59 -50.69 16.43
C GLY A 602 -20.92 -49.68 17.36
N ALA A 603 -21.54 -49.13 18.29
CA ALA A 603 -21.72 -49.44 19.72
C ALA A 603 -20.45 -49.47 20.59
N ALA A 604 -20.53 -48.69 21.69
CA ALA A 604 -20.02 -48.92 23.06
C ALA A 604 -18.52 -48.65 23.31
N ALA A 605 -18.12 -47.97 24.29
CA ALA A 605 -18.39 -47.68 25.67
C ALA A 605 -17.11 -47.25 26.39
N ALA A 606 -17.27 -46.25 27.26
CA ALA A 606 -16.73 -46.14 28.61
C ALA A 606 -15.22 -46.11 28.90
N GLY A 607 -14.87 -45.16 29.74
CA GLY A 607 -13.79 -45.27 30.71
C GLY A 607 -13.02 -44.00 31.00
N ALA A 608 -13.50 -43.29 31.97
CA ALA A 608 -12.87 -42.54 33.04
C ALA A 608 -11.34 -42.60 33.18
N GLN A 609 -10.68 -41.48 33.22
CA GLN A 609 -10.00 -40.88 34.40
C GLN A 609 -9.55 -39.49 34.02
#